data_3c0747fe20ffaf2ccfc3359520cc8675
#
_entry.id   3c0747fe20ffaf2ccfc3359520cc8675
#
_cell.length_a   1.000
_cell.length_b   1.000
_cell.length_c   1.000
_cell.angle_alpha   90.00
_cell.angle_beta   90.00
_cell.angle_gamma   90.00
#
_symmetry.space_group_name_H-M   'P 1'
#
loop_
_entity.id
_entity.type
_entity.pdbx_description
1 polymer ?
#
loop_
_entity_poly.entity_id
_entity_poly.type
_entity_poly.pdbx_seq_one_letter_code
_entity_poly.pdbx_strand_id
1 'polypeptide(L)'
;MSDILKVGDRSPRVAEVRGALARLGLLNEYAGSVSNSSAQQYTDSETLFDDHLANTLRGFQQSRGIIASGEIDDITLRVLREASHRLGTRVLSYQPSNQLVGDDVVQLQTQLQELGFYTDRIDGHFGEATHHALMNYQMNYGLNIDGICGPHTIRAFSRLGRRIKGGSPQALRERERMRDAGPKLTGKRVVIDPALGGENKGLVVRGAFGDITEEEIIWDLANRIEGRMIAAGMETIISRPRHDDPTHKDRAEIANAFGADLMIRVQCDRYHNEKANGVASFYFGSEMGASSMTGELLSGFIQREIVARTGLVNCGNHGRTWDLLRITKMPTVEVVTGYLTNPNDVAILSDPKHRDAIAEAIVVSVKRLYLLDDDNQPTGTYKFSELLEQERMKN
;
A
#
# COMPACT_ATOMS: atom_id res chain seq x y z
N MET A 1 18.64 -6.84 13.04
CA MET A 1 17.24 -6.72 13.50
C MET A 1 17.29 -5.78 14.68
N SER A 2 16.63 -4.62 14.59
CA SER A 2 16.53 -3.73 15.75
C SER A 2 15.59 -4.36 16.77
N ASP A 3 15.90 -4.17 18.05
CA ASP A 3 15.06 -4.69 19.13
C ASP A 3 13.70 -4.00 19.08
N ILE A 4 12.62 -4.79 19.06
CA ILE A 4 11.25 -4.29 19.17
C ILE A 4 11.05 -3.82 20.60
N LEU A 5 10.61 -2.57 20.77
CA LEU A 5 10.34 -2.00 22.08
C LEU A 5 8.84 -2.09 22.40
N LYS A 6 8.53 -2.51 23.64
CA LYS A 6 7.18 -2.75 24.15
C LYS A 6 6.98 -2.11 25.53
N VAL A 7 5.77 -2.13 26.02
CA VAL A 7 5.42 -1.59 27.36
C VAL A 7 6.33 -2.19 28.44
N GLY A 8 6.91 -1.32 29.24
CA GLY A 8 7.88 -1.62 30.28
C GLY A 8 9.34 -1.42 29.90
N ASP A 9 9.65 -1.37 28.61
CA ASP A 9 11.03 -1.15 28.14
C ASP A 9 11.47 0.31 28.35
N ARG A 10 12.79 0.48 28.50
CA ARG A 10 13.42 1.80 28.64
C ARG A 10 14.48 1.97 27.55
N SER A 11 14.33 3.02 26.75
CA SER A 11 15.27 3.32 25.65
C SER A 11 15.21 4.80 25.25
N PRO A 12 16.33 5.41 24.86
CA PRO A 12 16.33 6.73 24.22
C PRO A 12 15.40 6.80 22.99
N ARG A 13 15.23 5.69 22.26
CA ARG A 13 14.30 5.59 21.13
C ARG A 13 12.84 5.82 21.53
N VAL A 14 12.45 5.47 22.75
CA VAL A 14 11.10 5.75 23.27
C VAL A 14 10.87 7.25 23.36
N ALA A 15 11.85 8.00 23.88
CA ALA A 15 11.78 9.46 23.95
C ALA A 15 11.72 10.11 22.56
N GLU A 16 12.46 9.59 21.58
CA GLU A 16 12.40 10.06 20.19
C GLU A 16 11.01 9.86 19.58
N VAL A 17 10.39 8.69 19.81
CA VAL A 17 9.03 8.36 19.34
C VAL A 17 8.00 9.25 20.03
N ARG A 18 8.11 9.47 21.35
CA ARG A 18 7.24 10.42 22.08
C ARG A 18 7.32 11.82 21.47
N GLY A 19 8.54 12.32 21.25
CA GLY A 19 8.76 13.62 20.64
C GLY A 19 8.19 13.72 19.21
N ALA A 20 8.29 12.65 18.42
CA ALA A 20 7.73 12.61 17.08
C ALA A 20 6.19 12.64 17.12
N LEU A 21 5.55 11.81 17.96
CA LEU A 21 4.09 11.80 18.13
C LEU A 21 3.55 13.12 18.69
N ALA A 22 4.30 13.77 19.58
CA ALA A 22 3.95 15.11 20.09
C ALA A 22 4.00 16.18 19.00
N ARG A 23 5.02 16.16 18.11
CA ARG A 23 5.09 17.06 16.95
C ARG A 23 3.94 16.85 15.97
N LEU A 24 3.43 15.62 15.87
CA LEU A 24 2.24 15.29 15.08
C LEU A 24 0.92 15.70 15.77
N GLY A 25 0.98 16.16 17.03
CA GLY A 25 -0.20 16.54 17.82
C GLY A 25 -0.98 15.36 18.38
N LEU A 26 -0.38 14.17 18.39
CA LEU A 26 -1.01 12.92 18.87
C LEU A 26 -0.78 12.68 20.38
N LEU A 27 0.22 13.36 20.98
CA LEU A 27 0.51 13.33 22.41
C LEU A 27 0.42 14.76 22.98
N ASN A 28 -0.59 15.03 23.81
CA ASN A 28 -0.84 16.38 24.35
C ASN A 28 0.07 16.78 25.53
N GLU A 29 0.73 15.83 26.20
CA GLU A 29 1.50 16.08 27.42
C GLU A 29 2.94 16.58 27.20
N TYR A 30 3.37 16.73 25.95
CA TYR A 30 4.78 17.00 25.58
C TYR A 30 5.05 18.39 24.98
N ALA A 31 4.18 19.35 25.21
CA ALA A 31 4.32 20.71 24.61
C ALA A 31 5.48 21.56 25.22
N GLY A 32 6.32 20.98 26.07
CA GLY A 32 7.21 21.77 26.95
C GLY A 32 8.73 21.67 26.74
N SER A 33 9.28 20.74 25.96
CA SER A 33 10.74 20.59 25.91
C SER A 33 11.33 20.21 24.56
N VAL A 34 11.08 21.01 23.52
CA VAL A 34 11.86 20.91 22.29
C VAL A 34 12.99 21.96 22.34
N SER A 35 14.05 21.68 23.07
CA SER A 35 15.30 22.43 22.97
C SER A 35 16.21 21.80 21.93
N ASN A 36 16.57 22.60 20.91
CA ASN A 36 17.54 22.27 19.87
C ASN A 36 18.99 22.26 20.41
N SER A 37 19.30 21.39 21.36
CA SER A 37 20.67 21.26 21.84
C SER A 37 21.23 19.86 21.63
N SER A 38 22.43 19.80 21.13
CA SER A 38 23.18 18.63 20.65
C SER A 38 23.69 17.65 21.73
N ALA A 39 23.05 17.63 22.92
CA ALA A 39 23.24 16.60 23.95
C ALA A 39 21.95 16.48 24.76
N GLN A 40 20.97 15.73 24.24
CA GLN A 40 19.72 15.47 24.94
C GLN A 40 19.95 14.42 26.03
N GLN A 41 19.96 14.85 27.29
CA GLN A 41 19.71 13.97 28.41
C GLN A 41 18.20 13.84 28.57
N TYR A 42 17.67 12.69 28.18
CA TYR A 42 16.27 12.33 28.40
C TYR A 42 16.03 12.01 29.88
N THR A 43 14.88 12.39 30.39
CA THR A 43 14.47 12.03 31.76
C THR A 43 14.06 10.55 31.79
N ASP A 44 14.09 9.97 32.99
CA ASP A 44 13.68 8.56 33.18
C ASP A 44 12.24 8.28 32.76
N SER A 45 11.34 9.27 32.90
CA SER A 45 9.95 9.17 32.45
C SER A 45 9.82 9.23 30.93
N GLU A 46 10.68 9.96 30.23
CA GLU A 46 10.67 10.07 28.76
C GLU A 46 11.12 8.80 28.09
N THR A 47 12.04 8.07 28.68
CA THR A 47 12.59 6.81 28.15
C THR A 47 11.73 5.61 28.46
N LEU A 48 10.74 5.70 29.36
CA LEU A 48 9.85 4.60 29.71
C LEU A 48 8.74 4.45 28.66
N PHE A 49 8.59 3.25 28.14
CA PHE A 49 7.48 2.89 27.26
C PHE A 49 6.26 2.47 28.13
N ASP A 50 5.34 3.40 28.30
CA ASP A 50 4.12 3.19 29.08
C ASP A 50 2.90 2.84 28.21
N ASP A 51 1.79 2.45 28.86
CA ASP A 51 0.53 2.08 28.20
C ASP A 51 -0.09 3.24 27.42
N HIS A 52 0.12 4.50 27.88
CA HIS A 52 -0.40 5.67 27.17
C HIS A 52 0.29 5.85 25.82
N LEU A 53 1.62 5.70 25.78
CA LEU A 53 2.38 5.71 24.53
C LEU A 53 1.97 4.54 23.61
N ALA A 54 1.79 3.34 24.17
CA ALA A 54 1.37 2.17 23.39
C ALA A 54 0.01 2.39 22.73
N ASN A 55 -0.95 2.97 23.46
CA ASN A 55 -2.29 3.28 22.91
C ASN A 55 -2.24 4.36 21.82
N THR A 56 -1.46 5.43 22.07
CA THR A 56 -1.25 6.48 21.06
C THR A 56 -0.59 5.92 19.81
N LEU A 57 0.41 5.05 20.00
CA LEU A 57 1.12 4.42 18.89
C LEU A 57 0.21 3.49 18.08
N ARG A 58 -0.70 2.72 18.73
CA ARG A 58 -1.74 1.93 18.05
C ARG A 58 -2.62 2.81 17.17
N GLY A 59 -3.09 3.95 17.70
CA GLY A 59 -3.88 4.90 16.91
C GLY A 59 -3.11 5.44 15.71
N PHE A 60 -1.84 5.80 15.89
CA PHE A 60 -0.96 6.22 14.78
C PHE A 60 -0.75 5.10 13.76
N GLN A 61 -0.39 3.89 14.21
CA GLN A 61 -0.21 2.72 13.35
C GLN A 61 -1.48 2.41 12.55
N GLN A 62 -2.64 2.48 13.19
CA GLN A 62 -3.93 2.27 12.54
C GLN A 62 -4.21 3.35 11.49
N SER A 63 -3.98 4.62 11.80
CA SER A 63 -4.16 5.72 10.84
C SER A 63 -3.21 5.61 9.64
N ARG A 64 -2.04 5.05 9.84
CA ARG A 64 -1.07 4.77 8.77
C ARG A 64 -1.23 3.39 8.14
N GLY A 65 -2.22 2.58 8.61
CA GLY A 65 -2.59 1.24 8.14
C GLY A 65 -1.44 0.26 8.16
N ILE A 66 -0.55 0.37 9.13
CA ILE A 66 0.39 -0.65 9.51
C ILE A 66 -0.18 -1.43 10.70
N ILE A 67 0.41 -2.58 11.03
CA ILE A 67 -0.07 -3.41 12.13
C ILE A 67 -0.13 -2.58 13.42
N ALA A 68 -1.34 -2.45 14.00
CA ALA A 68 -1.58 -1.66 15.20
C ALA A 68 -1.18 -2.42 16.47
N SER A 69 0.08 -2.85 16.55
CA SER A 69 0.65 -3.58 17.67
C SER A 69 0.74 -2.76 18.95
N GLY A 70 0.97 -1.47 18.80
CA GLY A 70 1.35 -0.60 19.89
C GLY A 70 2.81 -0.77 20.32
N GLU A 71 3.65 -1.38 19.49
CA GLU A 71 5.08 -1.61 19.71
C GLU A 71 5.91 -0.77 18.73
N ILE A 72 7.14 -0.46 19.08
CA ILE A 72 8.07 0.28 18.22
C ILE A 72 8.94 -0.73 17.49
N ASP A 73 8.61 -0.96 16.23
CA ASP A 73 9.39 -1.75 15.29
C ASP A 73 10.00 -0.86 14.18
N ASP A 74 10.79 -1.45 13.29
CA ASP A 74 11.45 -0.73 12.19
C ASP A 74 10.45 -0.09 11.21
N ILE A 75 9.30 -0.75 10.99
CA ILE A 75 8.25 -0.24 10.13
C ILE A 75 7.62 1.00 10.75
N THR A 76 7.26 0.92 12.03
CA THR A 76 6.70 2.03 12.80
C THR A 76 7.65 3.23 12.82
N LEU A 77 8.94 2.99 13.07
CA LEU A 77 9.96 4.06 13.07
C LEU A 77 10.11 4.73 11.71
N ARG A 78 10.06 3.94 10.63
CA ARG A 78 10.13 4.48 9.26
C ARG A 78 8.93 5.35 8.96
N VAL A 79 7.72 4.84 9.18
CA VAL A 79 6.47 5.57 8.91
C VAL A 79 6.35 6.82 9.79
N LEU A 80 6.85 6.77 11.03
CA LEU A 80 6.86 7.92 11.92
C LEU A 80 7.83 9.02 11.45
N ARG A 81 9.00 8.63 10.88
CA ARG A 81 9.92 9.60 10.26
C ARG A 81 9.32 10.25 9.03
N GLU A 82 8.70 9.47 8.15
CA GLU A 82 8.00 9.98 6.96
C GLU A 82 6.93 11.01 7.33
N ALA A 83 6.12 10.71 8.37
CA ALA A 83 5.08 11.58 8.89
C ALA A 83 5.62 12.86 9.59
N SER A 84 6.83 12.82 10.08
CA SER A 84 7.41 13.94 10.87
C SER A 84 7.79 15.14 10.01
N HIS A 85 7.85 15.00 8.70
CA HIS A 85 8.24 16.07 7.79
C HIS A 85 7.01 16.83 7.26
N ARG A 86 6.98 18.14 7.49
CA ARG A 86 6.00 19.07 6.89
C ARG A 86 6.68 19.92 5.83
N LEU A 87 5.95 20.28 4.79
CA LEU A 87 6.47 21.14 3.73
C LEU A 87 6.97 22.47 4.33
N GLY A 88 8.24 22.75 4.12
CA GLY A 88 8.93 23.93 4.68
C GLY A 88 9.82 23.64 5.90
N THR A 89 9.79 22.46 6.48
CA THR A 89 10.67 22.09 7.60
C THR A 89 12.07 21.73 7.14
N ARG A 90 12.20 21.24 5.92
CA ARG A 90 13.49 20.95 5.26
C ARG A 90 13.48 21.40 3.81
N VAL A 91 14.64 21.55 3.22
CA VAL A 91 14.81 21.80 1.78
C VAL A 91 14.65 20.49 1.04
N LEU A 92 13.81 20.48 -0.01
CA LEU A 92 13.60 19.31 -0.85
C LEU A 92 14.34 19.49 -2.18
N SER A 93 15.16 18.50 -2.53
CA SER A 93 15.92 18.47 -3.80
C SER A 93 16.04 17.06 -4.33
N TYR A 94 16.21 16.93 -5.64
CA TYR A 94 16.39 15.65 -6.28
C TYR A 94 17.79 15.10 -6.04
N GLN A 95 17.87 13.89 -5.49
CA GLN A 95 19.10 13.13 -5.26
C GLN A 95 18.90 11.71 -5.79
N PRO A 96 19.48 11.36 -6.95
CA PRO A 96 19.24 10.06 -7.60
C PRO A 96 19.54 8.84 -6.72
N SER A 97 20.60 8.92 -5.92
CA SER A 97 21.05 7.81 -5.06
C SER A 97 20.37 7.76 -3.69
N ASN A 98 19.71 8.83 -3.26
CA ASN A 98 19.09 8.93 -1.95
C ASN A 98 17.85 9.83 -2.03
N GLN A 99 16.79 9.31 -2.60
CA GLN A 99 15.56 10.08 -2.78
C GLN A 99 14.94 10.45 -1.45
N LEU A 100 14.56 11.72 -1.32
CA LEU A 100 13.82 12.19 -0.17
C LEU A 100 12.39 11.64 -0.20
N VAL A 101 11.95 11.11 0.94
CA VAL A 101 10.60 10.54 1.12
C VAL A 101 9.94 11.21 2.33
N GLY A 102 8.65 11.45 2.25
CA GLY A 102 7.87 11.96 3.38
C GLY A 102 6.59 12.71 2.99
N ASP A 103 5.81 13.05 4.02
CA ASP A 103 4.56 13.79 3.87
C ASP A 103 4.77 15.20 3.30
N ASP A 104 5.93 15.80 3.49
CA ASP A 104 6.31 17.08 2.88
C ASP A 104 6.45 16.98 1.35
N VAL A 105 6.96 15.84 0.86
CA VAL A 105 7.00 15.57 -0.60
C VAL A 105 5.60 15.34 -1.15
N VAL A 106 4.74 14.60 -0.42
CA VAL A 106 3.32 14.45 -0.77
C VAL A 106 2.64 15.81 -0.91
N GLN A 107 2.86 16.71 0.06
CA GLN A 107 2.30 18.06 0.03
C GLN A 107 2.80 18.86 -1.17
N LEU A 108 4.09 18.78 -1.47
CA LEU A 108 4.68 19.44 -2.65
C LEU A 108 4.07 18.92 -3.96
N GLN A 109 4.03 17.60 -4.14
CA GLN A 109 3.44 16.97 -5.32
C GLN A 109 1.97 17.35 -5.48
N THR A 110 1.21 17.37 -4.39
CA THR A 110 -0.20 17.79 -4.39
C THR A 110 -0.34 19.23 -4.86
N GLN A 111 0.46 20.15 -4.32
CA GLN A 111 0.43 21.56 -4.73
C GLN A 111 0.82 21.74 -6.21
N LEU A 112 1.85 21.04 -6.68
CA LEU A 112 2.25 21.05 -8.07
C LEU A 112 1.18 20.45 -8.99
N GLN A 113 0.47 19.41 -8.54
CA GLN A 113 -0.64 18.82 -9.28
C GLN A 113 -1.86 19.76 -9.36
N GLU A 114 -2.23 20.39 -8.24
CA GLU A 114 -3.32 21.39 -8.20
C GLU A 114 -3.06 22.56 -9.15
N LEU A 115 -1.80 22.92 -9.33
CA LEU A 115 -1.37 23.99 -10.26
C LEU A 115 -1.14 23.50 -11.70
N GLY A 116 -1.29 22.19 -11.96
CA GLY A 116 -1.17 21.60 -13.30
C GLY A 116 0.27 21.30 -13.75
N PHE A 117 1.27 21.40 -12.88
CA PHE A 117 2.67 21.10 -13.20
C PHE A 117 3.07 19.65 -12.98
N TYR A 118 2.37 18.94 -12.08
CA TYR A 118 2.65 17.53 -11.78
C TYR A 118 1.51 16.64 -12.26
N THR A 119 1.81 15.67 -13.11
CA THR A 119 0.81 14.79 -13.74
C THR A 119 0.97 13.32 -13.36
N ASP A 120 2.03 12.99 -12.63
CA ASP A 120 2.31 11.65 -12.17
C ASP A 120 1.62 11.34 -10.84
N ARG A 121 1.86 10.15 -10.31
CA ARG A 121 1.30 9.73 -9.02
C ARG A 121 1.91 10.53 -7.89
N ILE A 122 1.08 11.00 -6.97
CA ILE A 122 1.53 11.57 -5.70
C ILE A 122 1.96 10.40 -4.81
N ASP A 123 3.25 10.13 -4.77
CA ASP A 123 3.83 8.95 -4.13
C ASP A 123 4.70 9.27 -2.90
N GLY A 124 4.89 10.57 -2.62
CA GLY A 124 5.73 11.03 -1.51
C GLY A 124 7.23 10.84 -1.73
N HIS A 125 7.68 10.48 -2.94
CA HIS A 125 9.08 10.36 -3.30
C HIS A 125 9.53 11.53 -4.17
N PHE A 126 10.57 12.25 -3.77
CA PHE A 126 11.13 13.33 -4.59
C PHE A 126 12.00 12.73 -5.71
N GLY A 127 11.32 12.19 -6.73
CA GLY A 127 11.94 11.63 -7.92
C GLY A 127 12.14 12.65 -9.05
N GLU A 128 12.58 12.16 -10.19
CA GLU A 128 12.85 12.97 -11.39
C GLU A 128 11.59 13.71 -11.87
N ALA A 129 10.43 13.06 -11.86
CA ALA A 129 9.15 13.68 -12.23
C ALA A 129 8.79 14.88 -11.34
N THR A 130 8.99 14.75 -10.03
CA THR A 130 8.77 15.85 -9.07
C THR A 130 9.76 16.98 -9.30
N HIS A 131 11.03 16.66 -9.57
CA HIS A 131 12.05 17.66 -9.91
C HIS A 131 11.69 18.47 -11.15
N HIS A 132 11.33 17.81 -12.25
CA HIS A 132 10.93 18.48 -13.48
C HIS A 132 9.66 19.32 -13.31
N ALA A 133 8.68 18.83 -12.60
CA ALA A 133 7.45 19.60 -12.31
C ALA A 133 7.77 20.85 -11.49
N LEU A 134 8.68 20.76 -10.53
CA LEU A 134 9.12 21.88 -9.72
C LEU A 134 9.89 22.93 -10.56
N MET A 135 10.80 22.50 -11.44
CA MET A 135 11.49 23.40 -12.37
C MET A 135 10.53 24.13 -13.30
N ASN A 136 9.53 23.42 -13.84
CA ASN A 136 8.49 24.02 -14.68
C ASN A 136 7.66 25.05 -13.89
N TYR A 137 7.30 24.75 -12.65
CA TYR A 137 6.65 25.71 -11.75
C TYR A 137 7.53 26.94 -11.53
N GLN A 138 8.81 26.76 -11.17
CA GLN A 138 9.75 27.86 -10.94
C GLN A 138 9.91 28.75 -12.18
N MET A 139 10.02 28.15 -13.36
CA MET A 139 10.12 28.88 -14.62
C MET A 139 8.87 29.75 -14.88
N ASN A 140 7.67 29.19 -14.70
CA ASN A 140 6.41 29.88 -14.96
C ASN A 140 6.12 31.01 -13.96
N TYR A 141 6.69 30.93 -12.76
CA TYR A 141 6.51 31.94 -11.70
C TYR A 141 7.71 32.88 -11.54
N GLY A 142 8.68 32.84 -12.47
CA GLY A 142 9.82 33.75 -12.46
C GLY A 142 10.75 33.54 -11.26
N LEU A 143 10.81 32.31 -10.73
CA LEU A 143 11.74 31.91 -9.68
C LEU A 143 13.05 31.43 -10.27
N ASN A 144 14.05 31.23 -9.42
CA ASN A 144 15.27 30.54 -9.81
C ASN A 144 14.94 29.09 -10.18
N ILE A 145 15.34 28.65 -11.39
CA ILE A 145 15.00 27.34 -11.95
C ILE A 145 16.08 26.34 -11.50
N ASP A 146 16.10 26.00 -10.22
CA ASP A 146 17.08 25.09 -9.63
C ASP A 146 16.51 23.71 -9.25
N GLY A 147 15.19 23.52 -9.36
CA GLY A 147 14.50 22.31 -8.96
C GLY A 147 14.58 22.03 -7.46
N ILE A 148 14.85 23.07 -6.66
CA ILE A 148 14.95 22.98 -5.19
C ILE A 148 13.73 23.65 -4.56
N CYS A 149 12.99 22.89 -3.74
CA CYS A 149 11.92 23.43 -2.94
C CYS A 149 12.48 24.03 -1.63
N GLY A 150 13.02 25.23 -1.76
CA GLY A 150 13.54 26.03 -0.63
C GLY A 150 12.56 27.11 -0.19
N PRO A 151 12.97 27.98 0.78
CA PRO A 151 12.10 29.00 1.37
C PRO A 151 11.49 29.98 0.36
N HIS A 152 12.17 30.26 -0.75
CA HIS A 152 11.65 31.13 -1.81
C HIS A 152 10.49 30.47 -2.57
N THR A 153 10.66 29.22 -2.95
CA THR A 153 9.64 28.41 -3.63
C THR A 153 8.41 28.22 -2.75
N ILE A 154 8.61 27.92 -1.47
CA ILE A 154 7.53 27.74 -0.49
C ILE A 154 6.73 29.05 -0.29
N ARG A 155 7.40 30.19 -0.22
CA ARG A 155 6.72 31.49 -0.16
C ARG A 155 5.92 31.79 -1.43
N ALA A 156 6.38 31.34 -2.59
CA ALA A 156 5.62 31.49 -3.83
C ALA A 156 4.35 30.64 -3.81
N PHE A 157 4.41 29.39 -3.36
CA PHE A 157 3.21 28.55 -3.17
C PHE A 157 2.19 29.19 -2.22
N SER A 158 2.63 29.80 -1.12
CA SER A 158 1.72 30.42 -0.15
C SER A 158 0.99 31.68 -0.68
N ARG A 159 1.56 32.37 -1.67
CA ARG A 159 0.95 33.56 -2.32
C ARG A 159 -0.13 33.18 -3.33
N LEU A 160 -0.05 32.00 -3.91
CA LEU A 160 -1.05 31.44 -4.80
C LEU A 160 -2.16 30.82 -3.92
N GLY A 161 -3.03 31.68 -3.43
CA GLY A 161 -4.14 31.25 -2.59
C GLY A 161 -4.96 30.15 -3.30
N ARG A 162 -5.47 29.21 -2.50
CA ARG A 162 -6.29 28.00 -2.78
C ARG A 162 -7.53 28.21 -3.69
N ARG A 163 -7.41 28.88 -4.81
CA ARG A 163 -8.56 29.23 -5.68
C ARG A 163 -8.82 28.26 -6.82
N ILE A 164 -7.90 27.32 -7.09
CA ILE A 164 -8.06 26.34 -8.16
C ILE A 164 -7.77 24.97 -7.57
N LYS A 165 -8.81 24.17 -7.39
CA LYS A 165 -8.65 22.72 -7.18
C LYS A 165 -8.67 22.08 -8.56
N GLY A 166 -7.50 21.78 -9.11
CA GLY A 166 -7.36 20.90 -10.28
C GLY A 166 -7.85 19.50 -9.94
N GLY A 167 -8.46 18.80 -10.91
CA GLY A 167 -8.77 17.37 -10.76
C GLY A 167 -7.49 16.52 -10.74
N SER A 168 -7.58 15.27 -10.30
CA SER A 168 -6.48 14.31 -10.40
C SER A 168 -6.40 13.77 -11.85
N PRO A 169 -5.36 14.12 -12.64
CA PRO A 169 -5.20 13.60 -14.00
C PRO A 169 -5.08 12.08 -14.04
N GLN A 170 -4.53 11.49 -12.99
CA GLN A 170 -4.40 10.05 -12.86
C GLN A 170 -5.75 9.36 -12.63
N ALA A 171 -6.60 9.88 -11.76
CA ALA A 171 -7.94 9.34 -11.55
C ALA A 171 -8.79 9.40 -12.82
N LEU A 172 -8.63 10.47 -13.63
CA LEU A 172 -9.27 10.58 -14.94
C LEU A 172 -8.75 9.50 -15.90
N ARG A 173 -7.43 9.28 -15.98
CA ARG A 173 -6.84 8.25 -16.83
C ARG A 173 -7.27 6.84 -16.40
N GLU A 174 -7.36 6.55 -15.12
CA GLU A 174 -7.86 5.27 -14.62
C GLU A 174 -9.32 5.06 -15.01
N ARG A 175 -10.19 6.07 -14.84
CA ARG A 175 -11.59 6.00 -15.29
C ARG A 175 -11.73 5.81 -16.80
N GLU A 176 -10.95 6.53 -17.59
CA GLU A 176 -10.96 6.38 -19.05
C GLU A 176 -10.52 4.97 -19.44
N ARG A 177 -9.43 4.46 -18.88
CA ARG A 177 -8.98 3.08 -19.12
C ARG A 177 -10.03 2.05 -18.75
N MET A 178 -10.70 2.23 -17.60
CA MET A 178 -11.79 1.32 -17.19
C MET A 178 -12.97 1.39 -18.16
N ARG A 179 -13.38 2.59 -18.57
CA ARG A 179 -14.49 2.78 -19.52
C ARG A 179 -14.16 2.23 -20.90
N ASP A 180 -12.96 2.51 -21.43
CA ASP A 180 -12.52 2.08 -22.75
C ASP A 180 -12.29 0.54 -22.76
N ALA A 181 -11.93 -0.03 -21.62
CA ALA A 181 -11.79 -1.46 -21.43
C ALA A 181 -13.10 -2.22 -21.61
N GLY A 182 -14.25 -1.57 -21.43
CA GLY A 182 -15.59 -2.13 -21.60
C GLY A 182 -15.91 -3.30 -20.66
N PRO A 183 -17.16 -3.77 -20.62
CA PRO A 183 -17.61 -4.83 -19.73
C PRO A 183 -17.27 -6.22 -20.25
N LYS A 184 -16.04 -6.44 -20.73
CA LYS A 184 -15.57 -7.73 -21.27
C LYS A 184 -14.35 -8.21 -20.51
N LEU A 185 -14.27 -9.52 -20.28
CA LEU A 185 -13.10 -10.17 -19.68
C LEU A 185 -12.07 -10.56 -20.75
N THR A 186 -12.53 -10.89 -21.95
CA THR A 186 -11.67 -11.31 -23.07
C THR A 186 -10.72 -10.18 -23.45
N GLY A 187 -9.42 -10.50 -23.51
CA GLY A 187 -8.36 -9.55 -23.85
C GLY A 187 -7.87 -8.70 -22.67
N LYS A 188 -8.46 -8.85 -21.47
CA LYS A 188 -7.89 -8.23 -20.25
C LYS A 188 -6.61 -8.95 -19.86
N ARG A 189 -5.57 -8.18 -19.60
CA ARG A 189 -4.26 -8.68 -19.19
C ARG A 189 -4.08 -8.51 -17.68
N VAL A 190 -3.87 -9.63 -16.99
CA VAL A 190 -3.72 -9.66 -15.54
C VAL A 190 -2.39 -10.30 -15.17
N VAL A 191 -1.65 -9.68 -14.26
CA VAL A 191 -0.44 -10.26 -13.69
C VAL A 191 -0.73 -10.71 -12.26
N ILE A 192 -0.43 -11.98 -11.97
CA ILE A 192 -0.46 -12.53 -10.62
C ILE A 192 0.97 -12.58 -10.09
N ASP A 193 1.21 -11.96 -8.94
CA ASP A 193 2.55 -11.86 -8.35
C ASP A 193 2.62 -12.64 -7.03
N PRO A 194 3.15 -13.85 -7.02
CA PRO A 194 3.46 -14.57 -5.77
C PRO A 194 4.68 -13.93 -5.08
N ALA A 195 4.51 -13.54 -3.82
CA ALA A 195 5.49 -12.71 -3.09
C ALA A 195 6.86 -13.35 -2.93
N LEU A 196 6.93 -14.59 -2.49
CA LEU A 196 8.17 -15.32 -2.23
C LEU A 196 8.59 -16.18 -3.44
N GLY A 197 9.87 -16.56 -3.47
CA GLY A 197 10.39 -17.46 -4.51
C GLY A 197 11.86 -17.83 -4.31
N GLY A 198 12.41 -18.56 -5.25
CA GLY A 198 13.81 -18.99 -5.21
C GLY A 198 14.13 -19.79 -3.95
N GLU A 199 15.19 -19.40 -3.28
CA GLU A 199 15.63 -19.98 -2.00
C GLU A 199 14.77 -19.54 -0.80
N ASN A 200 13.98 -18.47 -0.96
CA ASN A 200 13.13 -17.93 0.10
C ASN A 200 11.83 -18.73 0.21
N LYS A 201 11.81 -19.71 1.09
CA LYS A 201 10.64 -20.57 1.36
C LYS A 201 9.68 -19.99 2.39
N GLY A 202 10.06 -18.88 3.07
CA GLY A 202 9.27 -18.31 4.14
C GLY A 202 9.19 -19.23 5.37
N LEU A 203 8.06 -19.16 6.08
CA LEU A 203 7.78 -20.03 7.22
C LEU A 203 7.36 -21.42 6.77
N VAL A 204 7.75 -22.42 7.57
CA VAL A 204 7.17 -23.79 7.51
C VAL A 204 6.11 -23.88 8.59
N VAL A 205 4.90 -24.20 8.21
CA VAL A 205 3.77 -24.37 9.14
C VAL A 205 3.21 -25.76 9.06
N ARG A 206 2.69 -26.26 10.19
CA ARG A 206 2.07 -27.57 10.24
C ARG A 206 0.56 -27.45 10.11
N GLY A 207 0.06 -27.86 8.95
CA GLY A 207 -1.37 -27.94 8.69
C GLY A 207 -1.95 -29.34 8.91
N ALA A 208 -3.25 -29.48 8.66
CA ALA A 208 -3.95 -30.76 8.78
C ALA A 208 -3.45 -31.82 7.79
N PHE A 209 -2.82 -31.40 6.69
CA PHE A 209 -2.32 -32.27 5.60
C PHE A 209 -0.79 -32.46 5.65
N GLY A 210 -0.14 -32.05 6.71
CA GLY A 210 1.31 -32.10 6.87
C GLY A 210 1.96 -30.72 6.92
N ASP A 211 3.29 -30.72 6.89
CA ASP A 211 4.06 -29.48 6.84
C ASP A 211 3.98 -28.85 5.45
N ILE A 212 3.81 -27.55 5.40
CA ILE A 212 3.75 -26.78 4.16
C ILE A 212 4.51 -25.46 4.35
N THR A 213 5.22 -25.03 3.33
CA THR A 213 5.95 -23.75 3.34
C THR A 213 5.05 -22.59 2.90
N GLU A 214 5.40 -21.40 3.34
CA GLU A 214 4.75 -20.17 2.88
C GLU A 214 4.80 -20.02 1.36
N GLU A 215 5.95 -20.33 0.75
CA GLU A 215 6.12 -20.32 -0.71
C GLU A 215 5.15 -21.25 -1.42
N GLU A 216 4.97 -22.48 -0.91
CA GLU A 216 4.03 -23.45 -1.48
C GLU A 216 2.59 -22.99 -1.40
N ILE A 217 2.17 -22.37 -0.28
CA ILE A 217 0.83 -21.78 -0.14
C ILE A 217 0.61 -20.68 -1.18
N ILE A 218 1.54 -19.74 -1.28
CA ILE A 218 1.44 -18.58 -2.17
C ILE A 218 1.50 -19.02 -3.65
N TRP A 219 2.38 -19.98 -3.97
CA TRP A 219 2.51 -20.51 -5.32
C TRP A 219 1.26 -21.28 -5.76
N ASP A 220 0.71 -22.13 -4.90
CA ASP A 220 -0.55 -22.83 -5.18
C ASP A 220 -1.71 -21.85 -5.40
N LEU A 221 -1.81 -20.80 -4.58
CA LEU A 221 -2.80 -19.73 -4.76
C LEU A 221 -2.63 -19.02 -6.11
N ALA A 222 -1.41 -18.63 -6.47
CA ALA A 222 -1.14 -17.93 -7.72
C ALA A 222 -1.55 -18.77 -8.95
N ASN A 223 -1.21 -20.04 -8.95
CA ASN A 223 -1.58 -20.96 -10.05
C ASN A 223 -3.10 -21.17 -10.14
N ARG A 224 -3.80 -21.29 -9.00
CA ARG A 224 -5.27 -21.41 -8.97
C ARG A 224 -5.95 -20.16 -9.53
N ILE A 225 -5.43 -18.98 -9.18
CA ILE A 225 -5.94 -17.69 -9.68
C ILE A 225 -5.69 -17.59 -11.18
N GLU A 226 -4.45 -17.82 -11.63
CA GLU A 226 -4.07 -17.78 -13.05
C GLU A 226 -4.96 -18.70 -13.90
N GLY A 227 -5.07 -19.98 -13.53
CA GLY A 227 -5.87 -20.95 -14.27
C GLY A 227 -7.35 -20.53 -14.39
N ARG A 228 -7.93 -19.96 -13.33
CA ARG A 228 -9.31 -19.46 -13.35
C ARG A 228 -9.48 -18.19 -14.18
N MET A 229 -8.50 -17.29 -14.14
CA MET A 229 -8.51 -16.08 -14.98
C MET A 229 -8.44 -16.44 -16.47
N ILE A 230 -7.54 -17.36 -16.83
CA ILE A 230 -7.42 -17.88 -18.21
C ILE A 230 -8.73 -18.57 -18.64
N ALA A 231 -9.32 -19.42 -17.79
CA ALA A 231 -10.60 -20.06 -18.06
C ALA A 231 -11.76 -19.07 -18.23
N ALA A 232 -11.63 -17.87 -17.68
CA ALA A 232 -12.58 -16.77 -17.85
C ALA A 232 -12.32 -15.92 -19.11
N GLY A 233 -11.32 -16.26 -19.93
CA GLY A 233 -10.97 -15.57 -21.17
C GLY A 233 -9.97 -14.41 -21.02
N MET A 234 -9.39 -14.23 -19.83
CA MET A 234 -8.35 -13.22 -19.59
C MET A 234 -6.97 -13.75 -19.98
N GLU A 235 -6.11 -12.87 -20.48
CA GLU A 235 -4.69 -13.15 -20.67
C GLU A 235 -3.99 -12.97 -19.33
N THR A 236 -3.49 -14.06 -18.74
CA THR A 236 -2.92 -14.00 -17.40
C THR A 236 -1.53 -14.63 -17.37
N ILE A 237 -0.61 -13.98 -16.71
CA ILE A 237 0.74 -14.49 -16.44
C ILE A 237 1.10 -14.37 -14.96
N ILE A 238 2.01 -15.25 -14.51
CA ILE A 238 2.67 -15.12 -13.23
C ILE A 238 3.93 -14.25 -13.41
N SER A 239 4.17 -13.31 -12.51
CA SER A 239 5.26 -12.31 -12.61
C SER A 239 6.67 -12.89 -12.58
N ARG A 240 6.83 -14.15 -12.20
CA ARG A 240 8.13 -14.81 -12.03
C ARG A 240 8.04 -16.33 -12.24
N PRO A 241 9.12 -17.00 -12.67
CA PRO A 241 9.27 -18.44 -12.52
C PRO A 241 9.26 -18.86 -11.03
N ARG A 242 8.90 -20.14 -10.76
CA ARG A 242 8.81 -20.63 -9.36
C ARG A 242 10.12 -20.52 -8.59
N HIS A 243 11.23 -20.75 -9.27
CA HIS A 243 12.56 -20.84 -8.63
C HIS A 243 13.31 -19.50 -8.59
N ASP A 244 12.70 -18.41 -9.04
CA ASP A 244 13.28 -17.08 -9.04
C ASP A 244 12.62 -16.21 -7.95
N ASP A 245 13.39 -15.26 -7.40
CA ASP A 245 12.90 -14.23 -6.48
C ASP A 245 13.36 -12.84 -6.96
N PRO A 246 12.76 -12.34 -8.06
CA PRO A 246 13.08 -11.02 -8.59
C PRO A 246 12.68 -9.91 -7.62
N THR A 247 13.37 -8.78 -7.74
CA THR A 247 13.07 -7.58 -6.93
C THR A 247 11.68 -7.02 -7.28
N HIS A 248 11.14 -6.15 -6.41
CA HIS A 248 9.88 -5.44 -6.71
C HIS A 248 9.95 -4.65 -8.01
N LYS A 249 11.12 -4.10 -8.33
CA LYS A 249 11.35 -3.38 -9.59
C LYS A 249 11.23 -4.31 -10.80
N ASP A 250 11.90 -5.46 -10.76
CA ASP A 250 11.86 -6.43 -11.87
C ASP A 250 10.42 -6.96 -12.08
N ARG A 251 9.69 -7.23 -10.99
CA ARG A 251 8.28 -7.66 -11.03
C ARG A 251 7.38 -6.60 -11.66
N ALA A 252 7.59 -5.34 -11.31
CA ALA A 252 6.87 -4.22 -11.90
C ALA A 252 7.24 -4.01 -13.37
N GLU A 253 8.51 -4.17 -13.75
CA GLU A 253 8.96 -4.09 -15.14
C GLU A 253 8.31 -5.18 -16.01
N ILE A 254 8.20 -6.40 -15.51
CA ILE A 254 7.48 -7.51 -16.20
C ILE A 254 6.01 -7.13 -16.42
N ALA A 255 5.31 -6.65 -15.39
CA ALA A 255 3.92 -6.26 -15.49
C ALA A 255 3.72 -5.08 -16.44
N ASN A 256 4.61 -4.08 -16.38
CA ASN A 256 4.58 -2.90 -17.24
C ASN A 256 4.87 -3.28 -18.72
N ALA A 257 5.83 -4.18 -18.97
CA ALA A 257 6.18 -4.65 -20.31
C ALA A 257 5.08 -5.54 -20.91
N PHE A 258 4.42 -6.37 -20.09
CA PHE A 258 3.25 -7.14 -20.50
C PHE A 258 2.06 -6.24 -20.88
N GLY A 259 2.07 -4.98 -20.45
CA GLY A 259 0.97 -4.05 -20.63
C GLY A 259 -0.27 -4.48 -19.86
N ALA A 260 -0.09 -4.95 -18.63
CA ALA A 260 -1.18 -5.46 -17.81
C ALA A 260 -2.23 -4.37 -17.52
N ASP A 261 -3.50 -4.78 -17.47
CA ASP A 261 -4.61 -3.94 -17.02
C ASP A 261 -4.72 -3.92 -15.49
N LEU A 262 -4.31 -5.04 -14.85
CA LEU A 262 -4.29 -5.21 -13.40
C LEU A 262 -3.07 -6.05 -12.97
N MET A 263 -2.58 -5.78 -11.75
CA MET A 263 -1.64 -6.65 -11.07
C MET A 263 -2.16 -7.00 -9.68
N ILE A 264 -2.11 -8.28 -9.32
CA ILE A 264 -2.54 -8.77 -8.02
C ILE A 264 -1.39 -9.54 -7.38
N ARG A 265 -0.82 -8.99 -6.33
CA ARG A 265 0.17 -9.64 -5.50
C ARG A 265 -0.51 -10.44 -4.40
N VAL A 266 -0.11 -11.68 -4.22
CA VAL A 266 -0.58 -12.54 -3.13
C VAL A 266 0.58 -12.88 -2.20
N GLN A 267 0.34 -12.75 -0.91
CA GLN A 267 1.32 -13.06 0.13
C GLN A 267 0.65 -13.52 1.43
N CYS A 268 1.41 -14.15 2.29
CA CYS A 268 1.06 -14.32 3.70
C CYS A 268 1.86 -13.31 4.52
N ASP A 269 1.46 -13.11 5.76
CA ASP A 269 2.21 -12.30 6.71
C ASP A 269 2.57 -13.12 7.95
N ARG A 270 3.44 -12.58 8.78
CA ARG A 270 3.90 -13.16 10.02
C ARG A 270 4.14 -12.06 11.03
N TYR A 271 3.78 -12.33 12.25
CA TYR A 271 4.01 -11.38 13.32
C TYR A 271 4.48 -12.15 14.57
N HIS A 272 5.28 -11.50 15.43
CA HIS A 272 5.77 -12.15 16.65
C HIS A 272 4.66 -12.46 17.67
N ASN A 273 3.48 -11.87 17.51
CA ASN A 273 2.30 -12.10 18.33
C ASN A 273 1.30 -12.96 17.52
N GLU A 274 1.04 -14.18 17.98
CA GLU A 274 0.08 -15.12 17.37
C GLU A 274 -1.37 -14.62 17.32
N LYS A 275 -1.70 -13.51 18.01
CA LYS A 275 -3.02 -12.87 17.96
C LYS A 275 -3.26 -12.09 16.67
N ALA A 276 -2.21 -11.72 15.94
CA ALA A 276 -2.36 -11.12 14.61
C ALA A 276 -2.95 -12.17 13.67
N ASN A 277 -4.10 -11.84 13.04
CA ASN A 277 -4.84 -12.78 12.20
C ASN A 277 -5.67 -12.01 11.17
N GLY A 278 -6.10 -12.70 10.14
CA GLY A 278 -7.06 -12.22 9.16
C GLY A 278 -6.44 -11.77 7.83
N VAL A 279 -7.30 -11.29 6.95
CA VAL A 279 -6.98 -10.86 5.59
C VAL A 279 -6.97 -9.35 5.49
N ALA A 280 -5.94 -8.79 4.87
CA ALA A 280 -5.82 -7.37 4.55
C ALA A 280 -5.50 -7.19 3.07
N SER A 281 -5.93 -6.11 2.47
CA SER A 281 -5.56 -5.75 1.10
C SER A 281 -5.04 -4.32 1.02
N PHE A 282 -4.10 -4.10 0.12
CA PHE A 282 -3.41 -2.82 -0.02
C PHE A 282 -3.44 -2.37 -1.47
N TYR A 283 -3.63 -1.07 -1.67
CA TYR A 283 -3.64 -0.43 -2.99
C TYR A 283 -2.79 0.84 -2.96
N PHE A 284 -2.44 1.37 -4.13
CA PHE A 284 -1.71 2.64 -4.19
C PHE A 284 -2.60 3.78 -3.68
N GLY A 285 -2.14 4.47 -2.66
CA GLY A 285 -2.81 5.64 -2.12
C GLY A 285 -2.15 6.17 -0.84
N SER A 286 -2.34 7.45 -0.58
CA SER A 286 -1.94 8.10 0.65
C SER A 286 -3.13 8.89 1.24
N GLU A 287 -3.15 9.08 2.54
CA GLU A 287 -4.21 9.86 3.22
C GLU A 287 -4.27 11.33 2.74
N MET A 288 -3.17 11.84 2.19
CA MET A 288 -3.01 13.23 1.78
C MET A 288 -2.85 13.44 0.27
N GLY A 289 -2.94 12.38 -0.53
CA GLY A 289 -2.64 12.42 -1.94
C GLY A 289 -3.63 11.66 -2.81
N ALA A 290 -3.26 11.45 -4.06
CA ALA A 290 -4.03 10.67 -5.00
C ALA A 290 -4.00 9.18 -4.63
N SER A 291 -5.14 8.52 -4.78
CA SER A 291 -5.25 7.07 -4.67
C SER A 291 -5.64 6.47 -6.01
N SER A 292 -5.30 5.20 -6.22
CA SER A 292 -5.83 4.40 -7.32
C SER A 292 -7.29 4.04 -7.00
N MET A 293 -8.24 4.69 -7.67
CA MET A 293 -9.67 4.38 -7.49
C MET A 293 -9.99 2.93 -7.84
N THR A 294 -9.42 2.44 -8.94
CA THR A 294 -9.59 1.04 -9.37
C THR A 294 -8.96 0.08 -8.38
N GLY A 295 -7.76 0.42 -7.86
CA GLY A 295 -7.09 -0.38 -6.84
C GLY A 295 -7.90 -0.44 -5.54
N GLU A 296 -8.44 0.69 -5.09
CA GLU A 296 -9.31 0.78 -3.91
C GLU A 296 -10.58 -0.06 -4.05
N LEU A 297 -11.26 0.06 -5.19
CA LEU A 297 -12.49 -0.67 -5.47
C LEU A 297 -12.22 -2.18 -5.53
N LEU A 298 -11.19 -2.61 -6.28
CA LEU A 298 -10.81 -4.01 -6.41
C LEU A 298 -10.39 -4.60 -5.07
N SER A 299 -9.58 -3.89 -4.29
CA SER A 299 -9.15 -4.34 -2.96
C SER A 299 -10.34 -4.54 -2.02
N GLY A 300 -11.33 -3.64 -2.06
CA GLY A 300 -12.57 -3.78 -1.30
C GLY A 300 -13.42 -4.97 -1.73
N PHE A 301 -13.45 -5.30 -3.02
CA PHE A 301 -14.14 -6.51 -3.50
C PHE A 301 -13.42 -7.77 -3.03
N ILE A 302 -12.09 -7.85 -3.23
CA ILE A 302 -11.27 -8.99 -2.80
C ILE A 302 -11.45 -9.25 -1.31
N GLN A 303 -11.38 -8.20 -0.50
CA GLN A 303 -11.54 -8.29 0.94
C GLN A 303 -12.86 -8.92 1.35
N ARG A 304 -13.98 -8.41 0.81
CA ARG A 304 -15.32 -8.93 1.10
C ARG A 304 -15.52 -10.37 0.66
N GLU A 305 -15.05 -10.69 -0.55
CA GLU A 305 -15.24 -12.01 -1.12
C GLU A 305 -14.42 -13.08 -0.37
N ILE A 306 -13.18 -12.77 0.03
CA ILE A 306 -12.36 -13.70 0.82
C ILE A 306 -12.99 -13.92 2.19
N VAL A 307 -13.32 -12.86 2.92
CA VAL A 307 -13.93 -12.94 4.26
C VAL A 307 -15.21 -13.78 4.25
N ALA A 308 -16.09 -13.52 3.27
CA ALA A 308 -17.36 -14.22 3.17
C ALA A 308 -17.23 -15.72 2.87
N ARG A 309 -16.17 -16.15 2.19
CA ARG A 309 -15.95 -17.55 1.79
C ARG A 309 -15.10 -18.34 2.78
N THR A 310 -14.24 -17.67 3.54
CA THR A 310 -13.25 -18.34 4.39
C THR A 310 -13.50 -18.16 5.88
N GLY A 311 -14.24 -17.12 6.27
CA GLY A 311 -14.42 -16.75 7.66
C GLY A 311 -13.18 -16.10 8.31
N LEU A 312 -12.14 -15.76 7.52
CA LEU A 312 -11.00 -15.00 8.00
C LEU A 312 -11.45 -13.62 8.54
N VAL A 313 -10.74 -13.12 9.52
CA VAL A 313 -11.02 -11.79 10.09
C VAL A 313 -10.78 -10.72 9.04
N ASN A 314 -11.70 -9.77 8.94
CA ASN A 314 -11.59 -8.64 8.02
C ASN A 314 -10.67 -7.57 8.61
N CYS A 315 -9.47 -7.42 8.07
CA CYS A 315 -8.52 -6.37 8.45
C CYS A 315 -8.59 -5.12 7.55
N GLY A 316 -9.56 -5.06 6.63
CA GLY A 316 -9.82 -3.91 5.76
C GLY A 316 -8.90 -3.81 4.56
N ASN A 317 -9.13 -2.74 3.78
CA ASN A 317 -8.29 -2.36 2.65
C ASN A 317 -7.66 -0.97 2.91
N HIS A 318 -6.38 -0.82 2.55
CA HIS A 318 -5.58 0.33 2.96
C HIS A 318 -4.77 0.92 1.80
N GLY A 319 -4.78 2.25 1.68
CA GLY A 319 -3.89 2.96 0.77
C GLY A 319 -2.43 2.93 1.26
N ARG A 320 -1.47 2.64 0.36
CA ARG A 320 -0.03 2.59 0.63
C ARG A 320 0.76 3.11 -0.55
N THR A 321 1.94 3.62 -0.25
CA THR A 321 2.92 4.07 -1.25
C THR A 321 4.10 3.09 -1.38
N TRP A 322 3.88 1.80 -1.10
CA TRP A 322 4.93 0.78 -1.20
C TRP A 322 5.48 0.68 -2.63
N ASP A 323 6.74 0.29 -2.75
CA ASP A 323 7.47 0.32 -4.01
C ASP A 323 6.71 -0.36 -5.16
N LEU A 324 6.23 -1.58 -4.97
CA LEU A 324 5.51 -2.29 -6.03
C LEU A 324 4.23 -1.55 -6.45
N LEU A 325 3.45 -1.05 -5.48
CA LEU A 325 2.23 -0.28 -5.74
C LEU A 325 2.51 1.04 -6.45
N ARG A 326 3.68 1.63 -6.19
CA ARG A 326 4.11 2.93 -6.72
C ARG A 326 4.63 2.86 -8.16
N ILE A 327 5.49 1.86 -8.47
CA ILE A 327 6.24 1.80 -9.74
C ILE A 327 5.48 1.06 -10.85
N THR A 328 4.40 0.35 -10.53
CA THR A 328 3.51 -0.26 -11.52
C THR A 328 2.65 0.79 -12.22
N LYS A 329 2.50 0.68 -13.54
CA LYS A 329 1.72 1.64 -14.38
C LYS A 329 0.21 1.33 -14.40
N MET A 330 -0.20 0.17 -13.92
CA MET A 330 -1.58 -0.27 -13.82
C MET A 330 -2.04 -0.27 -12.36
N PRO A 331 -3.36 -0.31 -12.10
CA PRO A 331 -3.89 -0.59 -10.77
C PRO A 331 -3.31 -1.89 -10.22
N THR A 332 -2.72 -1.82 -9.04
CA THR A 332 -2.08 -2.96 -8.36
C THR A 332 -2.67 -3.10 -6.97
N VAL A 333 -3.01 -4.33 -6.61
CA VAL A 333 -3.51 -4.70 -5.28
C VAL A 333 -2.59 -5.76 -4.69
N GLU A 334 -2.16 -5.55 -3.46
CA GLU A 334 -1.42 -6.51 -2.66
C GLU A 334 -2.34 -7.11 -1.62
N VAL A 335 -2.45 -8.45 -1.59
CA VAL A 335 -3.38 -9.19 -0.73
C VAL A 335 -2.57 -10.01 0.27
N VAL A 336 -2.66 -9.67 1.54
CA VAL A 336 -2.22 -10.50 2.65
C VAL A 336 -3.36 -11.47 2.96
N THR A 337 -3.15 -12.73 2.64
CA THR A 337 -4.19 -13.76 2.71
C THR A 337 -4.39 -14.35 4.11
N GLY A 338 -3.54 -14.00 5.06
CA GLY A 338 -3.57 -14.40 6.47
C GLY A 338 -2.19 -14.42 7.08
N TYR A 339 -2.15 -14.68 8.39
CA TYR A 339 -0.92 -14.69 9.20
C TYR A 339 -0.50 -16.12 9.52
N LEU A 340 0.69 -16.53 9.06
CA LEU A 340 1.23 -17.87 9.30
C LEU A 340 1.74 -18.09 10.74
N THR A 341 1.66 -17.09 11.57
CA THR A 341 1.91 -17.16 13.03
C THR A 341 0.62 -17.36 13.82
N ASN A 342 -0.55 -17.26 13.20
CA ASN A 342 -1.84 -17.48 13.83
C ASN A 342 -2.37 -18.89 13.51
N PRO A 343 -2.71 -19.73 14.53
CA PRO A 343 -3.17 -21.09 14.30
C PRO A 343 -4.44 -21.22 13.46
N ASN A 344 -5.39 -20.29 13.58
CA ASN A 344 -6.63 -20.32 12.80
C ASN A 344 -6.38 -20.00 11.34
N ASP A 345 -5.56 -18.99 11.06
CA ASP A 345 -5.18 -18.64 9.68
C ASP A 345 -4.37 -19.77 9.03
N VAL A 346 -3.46 -20.41 9.78
CA VAL A 346 -2.72 -21.59 9.32
C VAL A 346 -3.66 -22.73 8.97
N ALA A 347 -4.67 -23.01 9.79
CA ALA A 347 -5.65 -24.07 9.49
C ALA A 347 -6.40 -23.80 8.18
N ILE A 348 -6.73 -22.55 7.89
CA ILE A 348 -7.38 -22.13 6.64
C ILE A 348 -6.40 -22.19 5.47
N LEU A 349 -5.23 -21.56 5.58
CA LEU A 349 -4.28 -21.45 4.49
C LEU A 349 -3.61 -22.77 4.09
N SER A 350 -3.46 -23.71 5.03
CA SER A 350 -2.91 -25.03 4.75
C SER A 350 -3.92 -25.98 4.08
N ASP A 351 -5.23 -25.68 4.14
CA ASP A 351 -6.27 -26.50 3.47
C ASP A 351 -6.41 -26.09 2.00
N PRO A 352 -6.18 -27.04 1.05
CA PRO A 352 -6.36 -26.79 -0.37
C PRO A 352 -7.75 -26.27 -0.77
N LYS A 353 -8.81 -26.67 -0.04
CA LYS A 353 -10.18 -26.20 -0.31
C LYS A 353 -10.36 -24.74 0.01
N HIS A 354 -9.77 -24.26 1.11
CA HIS A 354 -9.83 -22.86 1.47
C HIS A 354 -8.97 -22.01 0.52
N ARG A 355 -7.79 -22.49 0.10
CA ARG A 355 -7.01 -21.80 -0.95
C ARG A 355 -7.78 -21.72 -2.26
N ASP A 356 -8.54 -22.76 -2.60
CA ASP A 356 -9.44 -22.74 -3.76
C ASP A 356 -10.53 -21.67 -3.63
N ALA A 357 -11.14 -21.53 -2.45
CA ALA A 357 -12.13 -20.50 -2.15
C ALA A 357 -11.53 -19.09 -2.20
N ILE A 358 -10.29 -18.89 -1.71
CA ILE A 358 -9.57 -17.62 -1.81
C ILE A 358 -9.29 -17.26 -3.28
N ALA A 359 -8.82 -18.22 -4.06
CA ALA A 359 -8.57 -18.01 -5.49
C ALA A 359 -9.87 -17.65 -6.24
N GLU A 360 -10.97 -18.33 -5.96
CA GLU A 360 -12.28 -17.99 -6.52
C GLU A 360 -12.72 -16.58 -6.11
N ALA A 361 -12.55 -16.21 -4.83
CA ALA A 361 -12.88 -14.89 -4.32
C ALA A 361 -12.17 -13.77 -5.11
N ILE A 362 -10.88 -13.94 -5.38
CA ILE A 362 -10.08 -12.97 -6.14
C ILE A 362 -10.58 -12.89 -7.59
N VAL A 363 -10.83 -14.01 -8.24
CA VAL A 363 -11.32 -14.05 -9.63
C VAL A 363 -12.71 -13.42 -9.73
N VAL A 364 -13.62 -13.72 -8.80
CA VAL A 364 -14.95 -13.11 -8.76
C VAL A 364 -14.85 -11.60 -8.55
N SER A 365 -13.91 -11.14 -7.75
CA SER A 365 -13.68 -9.70 -7.52
C SER A 365 -13.24 -8.97 -8.80
N VAL A 366 -12.35 -9.59 -9.59
CA VAL A 366 -11.93 -9.04 -10.89
C VAL A 366 -13.09 -9.04 -11.89
N LYS A 367 -13.88 -10.12 -11.93
CA LYS A 367 -15.08 -10.17 -12.78
C LYS A 367 -16.09 -9.10 -12.37
N ARG A 368 -16.30 -8.92 -11.08
CA ARG A 368 -17.17 -7.88 -10.55
C ARG A 368 -16.71 -6.49 -10.97
N LEU A 369 -15.41 -6.24 -10.94
CA LEU A 369 -14.83 -4.96 -11.36
C LEU A 369 -15.17 -4.60 -12.81
N TYR A 370 -15.14 -5.58 -13.72
CA TYR A 370 -15.34 -5.33 -15.14
C TYR A 370 -16.78 -5.55 -15.62
N LEU A 371 -17.54 -6.43 -15.00
CA LEU A 371 -18.86 -6.84 -15.51
C LEU A 371 -20.02 -6.08 -14.88
N LEU A 372 -19.83 -5.47 -13.71
CA LEU A 372 -20.88 -4.70 -13.03
C LEU A 372 -20.69 -3.21 -13.26
N ASP A 373 -21.77 -2.52 -13.66
CA ASP A 373 -21.78 -1.06 -13.75
C ASP A 373 -21.78 -0.41 -12.36
N ASP A 374 -21.16 0.76 -12.22
CA ASP A 374 -21.01 1.48 -10.95
C ASP A 374 -22.35 1.74 -10.24
N ASP A 375 -23.42 2.00 -11.00
CA ASP A 375 -24.76 2.30 -10.47
C ASP A 375 -25.54 1.07 -9.98
N ASN A 376 -25.08 -0.14 -10.30
CA ASN A 376 -25.80 -1.38 -10.07
C ASN A 376 -24.97 -2.44 -9.32
N GLN A 377 -24.05 -2.04 -8.45
CA GLN A 377 -23.20 -2.95 -7.70
C GLN A 377 -23.90 -3.45 -6.43
N PRO A 378 -24.53 -4.65 -6.45
CA PRO A 378 -25.15 -5.20 -5.25
C PRO A 378 -24.09 -5.49 -4.19
N THR A 379 -24.47 -5.36 -2.93
CA THR A 379 -23.58 -5.52 -1.76
C THR A 379 -23.28 -6.98 -1.39
N GLY A 380 -23.95 -7.96 -2.05
CA GLY A 380 -23.81 -9.38 -1.76
C GLY A 380 -22.57 -10.04 -2.38
N THR A 381 -22.31 -11.30 -2.01
CA THR A 381 -21.34 -12.20 -2.66
C THR A 381 -21.96 -12.83 -3.89
N TYR A 382 -21.15 -12.99 -4.95
CA TYR A 382 -21.55 -13.61 -6.20
C TYR A 382 -20.94 -14.99 -6.36
N LYS A 383 -21.68 -15.86 -7.06
CA LYS A 383 -21.10 -17.07 -7.64
C LYS A 383 -20.46 -16.75 -8.98
N PHE A 384 -19.44 -17.50 -9.33
CA PHE A 384 -18.75 -17.40 -10.61
C PHE A 384 -19.72 -17.51 -11.81
N SER A 385 -20.71 -18.43 -11.72
CA SER A 385 -21.73 -18.63 -12.74
C SER A 385 -22.61 -17.41 -12.97
N GLU A 386 -22.98 -16.70 -11.92
CA GLU A 386 -23.87 -15.52 -12.00
C GLU A 386 -23.20 -14.37 -12.77
N LEU A 387 -21.90 -14.16 -12.56
CA LEU A 387 -21.15 -13.14 -13.28
C LEU A 387 -20.88 -13.52 -14.74
N LEU A 388 -20.70 -14.81 -15.05
CA LEU A 388 -20.61 -15.28 -16.42
C LEU A 388 -21.93 -15.14 -17.21
N GLU A 389 -23.08 -15.35 -16.56
CA GLU A 389 -24.37 -15.09 -17.16
C GLU A 389 -24.56 -13.62 -17.50
N GLN A 390 -24.15 -12.72 -16.61
CA GLN A 390 -24.19 -11.29 -16.88
C GLN A 390 -23.29 -10.87 -18.06
N GLU A 391 -22.11 -11.48 -18.21
CA GLU A 391 -21.25 -11.25 -19.37
C GLU A 391 -21.93 -11.69 -20.68
N ARG A 392 -22.61 -12.86 -20.65
CA ARG A 392 -23.35 -13.39 -21.83
C ARG A 392 -24.53 -12.52 -22.20
N MET A 393 -25.21 -11.87 -21.24
CA MET A 393 -26.33 -10.97 -21.51
C MET A 393 -25.89 -9.62 -22.09
N LYS A 394 -24.63 -9.21 -21.86
CA LYS A 394 -24.07 -7.93 -22.35
C LYS A 394 -23.41 -8.04 -23.72
N ASN A 395 -23.19 -9.28 -24.22
CA ASN A 395 -22.67 -9.57 -25.56
C ASN A 395 -23.79 -9.93 -26.55
#